data_2b52e7990d7feb6341aa1116938a1820
#
_entry.id   2b52e7990d7feb6341aa1116938a1820
#
_cell.length_a   1.000
_cell.length_b   1.000
_cell.length_c   1.000
_cell.angle_alpha   90.00
_cell.angle_beta   90.00
_cell.angle_gamma   90.00
#
_symmetry.space_group_name_H-M   'P 1'
#
loop_
_entity.id
_entity.type
_entity.pdbx_description
1 polymer ?
#
loop_
_entity_poly.entity_id
_entity_poly.type
_entity_poly.pdbx_seq_one_letter_code
_entity_poly.pdbx_strand_id
1 'polypeptide(L)'
;MMSAAQTLASRLKALQCHFTWDLDLRRSLLLRCRDNLLDISTDNGNRWLGHIYNLRGFIQYKLGSNEDAQRFFNKATDAFNKMRNADEGPWLVVNYGNLAWLHHHLGDQAESEAYLSKVDALNEKYPSPSQEELHPEIYAEKAYTLMTFNGDMNLVADYFQRAIEMQPDMVWNSWHVLALTYASKYSSTGLDDDIFQKMRIVQEQDPENLNLAAHYLCQRAQKGESIEDEARELATKVLGSPVGSYSGLKPLLWVYRKYISDDEAIDLAEEALKNHPDERYLKRRAALCYQKRVLRRNSPSTKSMLDRAVSLHQEVILLYPDSSLKKKLHLAWIYAQSHDGQAKAEQIYQELFKSYLEPEDKQMLYNYYAQYLYFQKQDHKMSLQYHMEAAKIQHQSFFRKNSIKVLEKIRDKGRHRMCGEIRTFLANLPEP
;
A
#
# COMPACT_ATOMS: atom_id res chain seq x y z
N MET A 1 -42.04 3.40 29.16
CA MET A 1 -41.31 4.40 28.35
C MET A 1 -41.11 3.79 26.99
N MET A 2 -41.80 4.29 25.94
CA MET A 2 -41.55 3.82 24.57
C MET A 2 -40.16 4.30 24.17
N SER A 3 -39.26 3.34 23.90
CA SER A 3 -37.97 3.62 23.27
C SER A 3 -38.25 4.31 21.93
N ALA A 4 -37.70 5.52 21.74
CA ALA A 4 -37.82 6.20 20.45
C ALA A 4 -37.24 5.25 19.37
N ALA A 5 -38.05 4.87 18.41
CA ALA A 5 -37.59 4.03 17.30
C ALA A 5 -36.40 4.70 16.62
N GLN A 6 -35.26 4.04 16.63
CA GLN A 6 -34.06 4.55 15.96
C GLN A 6 -34.35 4.68 14.47
N THR A 7 -34.02 5.84 13.89
CA THR A 7 -34.16 6.05 12.44
C THR A 7 -33.20 5.14 11.66
N LEU A 8 -33.54 4.77 10.42
CA LEU A 8 -32.66 4.00 9.54
C LEU A 8 -31.25 4.61 9.49
N ALA A 9 -31.15 5.92 9.36
CA ALA A 9 -29.87 6.62 9.32
C ALA A 9 -29.06 6.48 10.62
N SER A 10 -29.71 6.47 11.80
CA SER A 10 -29.00 6.28 13.08
C SER A 10 -28.52 4.84 13.26
N ARG A 11 -29.29 3.84 12.81
CA ARG A 11 -28.89 2.43 12.82
C ARG A 11 -27.68 2.19 11.89
N LEU A 12 -27.71 2.73 10.66
CA LEU A 12 -26.61 2.64 9.72
C LEU A 12 -25.30 3.25 10.29
N LYS A 13 -25.39 4.42 10.92
CA LYS A 13 -24.20 5.07 11.55
C LYS A 13 -23.62 4.28 12.71
N ALA A 14 -24.39 3.45 13.37
CA ALA A 14 -23.93 2.60 14.46
C ALA A 14 -23.23 1.30 13.99
N LEU A 15 -23.33 0.96 12.71
CA LEU A 15 -22.70 -0.23 12.15
C LEU A 15 -21.17 -0.18 12.22
N GLN A 16 -20.56 -1.35 12.35
CA GLN A 16 -19.12 -1.54 12.18
C GLN A 16 -18.84 -2.09 10.78
N CYS A 17 -18.50 -1.19 9.85
CA CYS A 17 -18.19 -1.55 8.47
C CYS A 17 -17.33 -0.46 7.80
N HIS A 18 -16.87 -0.69 6.57
CA HIS A 18 -15.99 0.24 5.85
C HIS A 18 -16.60 1.64 5.68
N PHE A 19 -17.92 1.77 5.63
CA PHE A 19 -18.60 3.07 5.49
C PHE A 19 -18.57 3.92 6.76
N THR A 20 -18.38 3.30 7.93
CA THR A 20 -18.39 3.97 9.24
C THR A 20 -17.00 4.11 9.85
N TRP A 21 -16.00 3.46 9.28
CA TRP A 21 -14.61 3.60 9.72
C TRP A 21 -14.01 4.87 9.13
N ASP A 22 -13.20 5.57 9.92
CA ASP A 22 -12.51 6.80 9.49
C ASP A 22 -11.33 6.44 8.59
N LEU A 23 -11.59 6.43 7.27
CA LEU A 23 -10.62 6.04 6.24
C LEU A 23 -10.23 7.26 5.39
N ASP A 24 -8.96 7.30 4.99
CA ASP A 24 -8.48 8.30 4.03
C ASP A 24 -9.02 8.01 2.62
N LEU A 25 -9.99 8.81 2.19
CA LEU A 25 -10.72 8.61 0.93
C LEU A 25 -10.13 9.40 -0.25
N ARG A 26 -8.89 9.90 -0.15
CA ARG A 26 -8.24 10.56 -1.29
C ARG A 26 -8.22 9.64 -2.50
N ARG A 27 -8.60 10.18 -3.66
CA ARG A 27 -8.72 9.40 -4.90
C ARG A 27 -7.42 8.68 -5.27
N SER A 28 -6.26 9.33 -5.13
CA SER A 28 -4.95 8.75 -5.40
C SER A 28 -4.66 7.52 -4.52
N LEU A 29 -5.08 7.56 -3.25
CA LEU A 29 -4.94 6.44 -2.32
C LEU A 29 -5.90 5.29 -2.67
N LEU A 30 -7.16 5.61 -2.95
CA LEU A 30 -8.17 4.62 -3.38
C LEU A 30 -7.71 3.85 -4.63
N LEU A 31 -7.21 4.55 -5.66
CA LEU A 31 -6.70 3.93 -6.88
C LEU A 31 -5.48 3.03 -6.59
N ARG A 32 -4.59 3.47 -5.72
CA ARG A 32 -3.42 2.67 -5.30
C ARG A 32 -3.83 1.41 -4.52
N CYS A 33 -4.78 1.54 -3.59
CA CYS A 33 -5.32 0.40 -2.82
C CYS A 33 -6.02 -0.58 -3.75
N ARG A 34 -6.87 -0.09 -4.67
CA ARG A 34 -7.53 -0.91 -5.70
C ARG A 34 -6.51 -1.73 -6.48
N ASP A 35 -5.48 -1.08 -7.01
CA ASP A 35 -4.46 -1.74 -7.82
C ASP A 35 -3.66 -2.77 -7.03
N ASN A 36 -3.35 -2.49 -5.76
CA ASN A 36 -2.66 -3.44 -4.88
C ASN A 36 -3.54 -4.66 -4.58
N LEU A 37 -4.84 -4.46 -4.33
CA LEU A 37 -5.79 -5.55 -4.07
C LEU A 37 -6.07 -6.38 -5.33
N LEU A 38 -6.00 -5.76 -6.52
CA LEU A 38 -6.07 -6.47 -7.80
C LEU A 38 -4.85 -7.37 -8.07
N ASP A 39 -3.70 -7.03 -7.49
CA ASP A 39 -2.48 -7.84 -7.60
C ASP A 39 -2.46 -9.03 -6.63
N ILE A 40 -3.40 -9.10 -5.68
CA ILE A 40 -3.54 -10.24 -4.78
C ILE A 40 -4.32 -11.32 -5.51
N SER A 41 -3.79 -12.55 -5.50
CA SER A 41 -4.50 -13.67 -6.10
C SER A 41 -5.86 -13.90 -5.46
N THR A 42 -6.81 -14.25 -6.31
CA THR A 42 -8.16 -14.65 -5.91
C THR A 42 -8.31 -16.18 -5.83
N ASP A 43 -7.20 -16.92 -5.71
CA ASP A 43 -7.20 -18.36 -5.63
C ASP A 43 -7.89 -18.86 -4.36
N ASN A 44 -8.52 -20.01 -4.47
CA ASN A 44 -9.38 -20.60 -3.45
C ASN A 44 -8.70 -20.93 -2.10
N GLY A 45 -7.40 -20.68 -1.95
CA GLY A 45 -6.65 -20.87 -0.70
C GLY A 45 -6.42 -19.60 0.14
N ASN A 46 -6.79 -18.44 -0.37
CA ASN A 46 -6.57 -17.18 0.35
C ASN A 46 -7.62 -17.00 1.46
N ARG A 47 -7.21 -17.23 2.71
CA ARG A 47 -8.09 -17.11 3.91
C ARG A 47 -8.66 -15.70 4.12
N TRP A 48 -8.06 -14.67 3.49
CA TRP A 48 -8.51 -13.28 3.53
C TRP A 48 -9.40 -12.87 2.36
N LEU A 49 -9.77 -13.78 1.48
CA LEU A 49 -10.45 -13.45 0.23
C LEU A 49 -11.77 -12.70 0.45
N GLY A 50 -12.56 -13.08 1.45
CA GLY A 50 -13.79 -12.38 1.83
C GLY A 50 -13.53 -10.92 2.23
N HIS A 51 -12.56 -10.68 3.10
CA HIS A 51 -12.15 -9.34 3.55
C HIS A 51 -11.60 -8.50 2.39
N ILE A 52 -10.81 -9.10 1.50
CA ILE A 52 -10.30 -8.46 0.28
C ILE A 52 -11.45 -8.03 -0.62
N TYR A 53 -12.44 -8.86 -0.82
CA TYR A 53 -13.62 -8.50 -1.63
C TYR A 53 -14.48 -7.43 -0.97
N ASN A 54 -14.69 -7.45 0.35
CA ASN A 54 -15.35 -6.39 1.08
C ASN A 54 -14.66 -5.04 0.84
N LEU A 55 -13.35 -5.01 1.01
CA LEU A 55 -12.56 -3.79 0.82
C LEU A 55 -12.57 -3.33 -0.65
N ARG A 56 -12.50 -4.25 -1.61
CA ARG A 56 -12.65 -3.94 -3.05
C ARG A 56 -14.02 -3.36 -3.36
N GLY A 57 -15.08 -3.91 -2.79
CA GLY A 57 -16.44 -3.39 -2.95
C GLY A 57 -16.54 -1.94 -2.45
N PHE A 58 -16.05 -1.67 -1.27
CA PHE A 58 -16.02 -0.31 -0.70
C PHE A 58 -15.21 0.67 -1.56
N ILE A 59 -14.03 0.28 -2.02
CA ILE A 59 -13.19 1.13 -2.89
C ILE A 59 -13.91 1.42 -4.22
N GLN A 60 -14.54 0.43 -4.84
CA GLN A 60 -15.31 0.63 -6.08
C GLN A 60 -16.48 1.58 -5.88
N TYR A 61 -17.21 1.45 -4.78
CA TYR A 61 -18.25 2.41 -4.42
C TYR A 61 -17.69 3.85 -4.34
N LYS A 62 -16.57 4.04 -3.61
CA LYS A 62 -15.92 5.36 -3.47
C LYS A 62 -15.36 5.91 -4.79
N LEU A 63 -15.06 5.05 -5.74
CA LEU A 63 -14.65 5.43 -7.10
C LEU A 63 -15.82 5.67 -8.05
N GLY A 64 -17.06 5.46 -7.59
CA GLY A 64 -18.30 5.75 -8.34
C GLY A 64 -18.86 4.56 -9.11
N SER A 65 -18.38 3.32 -8.90
CA SER A 65 -18.90 2.11 -9.55
C SER A 65 -19.75 1.29 -8.58
N ASN A 66 -21.06 1.60 -8.53
CA ASN A 66 -21.99 0.92 -7.63
C ASN A 66 -22.23 -0.55 -7.99
N GLU A 67 -22.29 -0.88 -9.29
CA GLU A 67 -22.45 -2.24 -9.78
C GLU A 67 -21.26 -3.13 -9.40
N ASP A 68 -20.03 -2.63 -9.58
CA ASP A 68 -18.84 -3.34 -9.15
C ASP A 68 -18.80 -3.49 -7.63
N ALA A 69 -19.22 -2.46 -6.88
CA ALA A 69 -19.29 -2.53 -5.43
C ALA A 69 -20.19 -3.68 -4.97
N GLN A 70 -21.41 -3.73 -5.48
CA GLN A 70 -22.37 -4.80 -5.17
C GLN A 70 -21.83 -6.17 -5.55
N ARG A 71 -21.25 -6.30 -6.76
CA ARG A 71 -20.64 -7.55 -7.22
C ARG A 71 -19.55 -8.04 -6.28
N PHE A 72 -18.69 -7.14 -5.77
CA PHE A 72 -17.63 -7.53 -4.85
C PHE A 72 -18.15 -7.85 -3.46
N PHE A 73 -19.14 -7.15 -2.93
CA PHE A 73 -19.77 -7.51 -1.65
C PHE A 73 -20.45 -8.89 -1.71
N ASN A 74 -21.12 -9.22 -2.82
CA ASN A 74 -21.68 -10.56 -3.02
C ASN A 74 -20.58 -11.62 -3.10
N LYS A 75 -19.48 -11.37 -3.83
CA LYS A 75 -18.32 -12.26 -3.84
C LYS A 75 -17.67 -12.42 -2.46
N ALA A 76 -17.73 -11.40 -1.61
CA ALA A 76 -17.26 -11.51 -0.24
C ALA A 76 -18.11 -12.52 0.56
N THR A 77 -19.44 -12.41 0.47
CA THR A 77 -20.37 -13.39 1.07
C THR A 77 -20.03 -14.80 0.64
N ASP A 78 -19.91 -15.04 -0.68
CA ASP A 78 -19.62 -16.38 -1.24
C ASP A 78 -18.25 -16.90 -0.75
N ALA A 79 -17.24 -16.01 -0.72
CA ALA A 79 -15.89 -16.37 -0.27
C ALA A 79 -15.87 -16.74 1.21
N PHE A 80 -16.55 -15.99 2.07
CA PHE A 80 -16.67 -16.31 3.49
C PHE A 80 -17.36 -17.66 3.71
N ASN A 81 -18.52 -17.88 3.09
CA ASN A 81 -19.29 -19.11 3.22
C ASN A 81 -18.46 -20.33 2.79
N LYS A 82 -17.77 -20.21 1.66
CA LYS A 82 -16.90 -21.28 1.14
C LYS A 82 -15.72 -21.56 2.07
N MET A 83 -15.03 -20.52 2.55
CA MET A 83 -13.83 -20.65 3.38
C MET A 83 -14.14 -21.19 4.78
N ARG A 84 -15.26 -20.80 5.34
CA ARG A 84 -15.69 -21.21 6.69
C ARG A 84 -16.51 -22.50 6.67
N ASN A 85 -16.88 -22.99 5.49
CA ASN A 85 -17.77 -24.14 5.29
C ASN A 85 -19.08 -23.98 6.09
N ALA A 86 -19.61 -22.76 6.12
CA ALA A 86 -20.82 -22.37 6.84
C ALA A 86 -21.45 -21.17 6.16
N ASP A 87 -22.78 -21.17 6.08
CA ASP A 87 -23.55 -20.12 5.41
C ASP A 87 -23.74 -18.85 6.27
N GLU A 88 -23.36 -18.92 7.54
CA GLU A 88 -23.56 -17.84 8.49
C GLU A 88 -22.48 -17.82 9.56
N GLY A 89 -22.07 -16.60 9.96
CA GLY A 89 -21.13 -16.39 11.07
C GLY A 89 -20.75 -14.92 11.25
N PRO A 90 -20.03 -14.61 12.33
CA PRO A 90 -19.70 -13.22 12.70
C PRO A 90 -18.86 -12.48 11.65
N TRP A 91 -18.15 -13.19 10.79
CA TRP A 91 -17.41 -12.63 9.66
C TRP A 91 -18.29 -11.97 8.59
N LEU A 92 -19.61 -12.20 8.60
CA LEU A 92 -20.56 -11.54 7.70
C LEU A 92 -21.08 -10.18 8.22
N VAL A 93 -20.83 -9.83 9.46
CA VAL A 93 -21.32 -8.56 10.05
C VAL A 93 -20.86 -7.35 9.26
N VAL A 94 -19.56 -7.27 8.96
CA VAL A 94 -18.98 -6.18 8.16
C VAL A 94 -19.52 -6.18 6.73
N ASN A 95 -19.65 -7.36 6.13
CA ASN A 95 -20.17 -7.51 4.77
C ASN A 95 -21.62 -7.05 4.66
N TYR A 96 -22.49 -7.52 5.55
CA TYR A 96 -23.90 -7.09 5.55
C TYR A 96 -24.04 -5.61 5.92
N GLY A 97 -23.18 -5.08 6.79
CA GLY A 97 -23.11 -3.65 7.06
C GLY A 97 -22.77 -2.82 5.82
N ASN A 98 -21.82 -3.30 5.00
CA ASN A 98 -21.49 -2.66 3.72
C ASN A 98 -22.66 -2.71 2.73
N LEU A 99 -23.35 -3.86 2.63
CA LEU A 99 -24.53 -4.00 1.76
C LEU A 99 -25.70 -3.11 2.22
N ALA A 100 -25.96 -3.02 3.54
CA ALA A 100 -26.97 -2.11 4.07
C ALA A 100 -26.70 -0.66 3.66
N TRP A 101 -25.45 -0.19 3.79
CA TRP A 101 -25.04 1.15 3.36
C TRP A 101 -25.16 1.34 1.85
N LEU A 102 -24.72 0.36 1.05
CA LEU A 102 -24.81 0.44 -0.41
C LEU A 102 -26.27 0.60 -0.85
N HIS A 103 -27.19 -0.27 -0.38
CA HIS A 103 -28.61 -0.21 -0.73
C HIS A 103 -29.27 1.10 -0.26
N HIS A 104 -28.90 1.60 0.93
CA HIS A 104 -29.37 2.92 1.38
C HIS A 104 -28.97 4.04 0.40
N HIS A 105 -27.71 4.04 -0.07
CA HIS A 105 -27.23 5.03 -1.05
C HIS A 105 -27.84 4.86 -2.45
N LEU A 106 -28.28 3.65 -2.80
CA LEU A 106 -29.02 3.38 -4.04
C LEU A 106 -30.51 3.75 -3.95
N GLY A 107 -31.00 4.16 -2.75
CA GLY A 107 -32.38 4.48 -2.51
C GLY A 107 -33.26 3.26 -2.24
N ASP A 108 -32.69 2.07 -2.14
CA ASP A 108 -33.38 0.82 -1.81
C ASP A 108 -33.45 0.62 -0.30
N GLN A 109 -34.46 1.29 0.32
CA GLN A 109 -34.62 1.23 1.78
C GLN A 109 -34.99 -0.17 2.28
N ALA A 110 -35.79 -0.92 1.50
CA ALA A 110 -36.28 -2.24 1.89
C ALA A 110 -35.08 -3.23 2.03
N GLU A 111 -34.19 -3.28 1.04
CA GLU A 111 -32.99 -4.12 1.09
C GLU A 111 -32.00 -3.63 2.16
N SER A 112 -31.87 -2.29 2.34
CA SER A 112 -31.05 -1.75 3.42
C SER A 112 -31.52 -2.23 4.80
N GLU A 113 -32.83 -2.20 5.07
CA GLU A 113 -33.43 -2.69 6.32
C GLU A 113 -33.29 -4.21 6.47
N ALA A 114 -33.41 -4.97 5.37
CA ALA A 114 -33.23 -6.41 5.37
C ALA A 114 -31.78 -6.79 5.78
N TYR A 115 -30.77 -6.09 5.25
CA TYR A 115 -29.38 -6.30 5.67
C TYR A 115 -29.10 -5.86 7.10
N LEU A 116 -29.68 -4.76 7.57
CA LEU A 116 -29.61 -4.36 8.98
C LEU A 116 -30.17 -5.44 9.91
N SER A 117 -31.31 -6.03 9.54
CA SER A 117 -31.92 -7.12 10.31
C SER A 117 -31.01 -8.36 10.37
N LYS A 118 -30.29 -8.65 9.28
CA LYS A 118 -29.28 -9.73 9.27
C LYS A 118 -28.11 -9.40 10.20
N VAL A 119 -27.62 -8.16 10.23
CA VAL A 119 -26.57 -7.74 11.16
C VAL A 119 -27.03 -7.88 12.60
N ASP A 120 -28.25 -7.42 12.92
CA ASP A 120 -28.82 -7.54 14.28
C ASP A 120 -28.91 -9.03 14.71
N ALA A 121 -29.40 -9.90 13.83
CA ALA A 121 -29.50 -11.34 14.10
C ALA A 121 -28.10 -11.99 14.32
N LEU A 122 -27.09 -11.59 13.54
CA LEU A 122 -25.73 -12.07 13.73
C LEU A 122 -25.14 -11.60 15.06
N ASN A 123 -25.34 -10.34 15.44
CA ASN A 123 -24.85 -9.80 16.70
C ASN A 123 -25.54 -10.45 17.91
N GLU A 124 -26.82 -10.83 17.80
CA GLU A 124 -27.54 -11.57 18.84
C GLU A 124 -27.01 -13.00 18.96
N LYS A 125 -26.78 -13.67 17.81
CA LYS A 125 -26.32 -15.07 17.77
C LYS A 125 -24.83 -15.22 18.13
N TYR A 126 -24.00 -14.25 17.75
CA TYR A 126 -22.56 -14.22 17.98
C TYR A 126 -22.17 -12.92 18.70
N PRO A 127 -22.53 -12.78 19.99
CA PRO A 127 -22.28 -11.55 20.71
C PRO A 127 -20.78 -11.32 20.93
N SER A 128 -20.41 -10.04 21.04
CA SER A 128 -19.08 -9.66 21.49
C SER A 128 -18.86 -10.07 22.94
N PRO A 129 -17.61 -10.32 23.37
CA PRO A 129 -17.30 -10.73 24.74
C PRO A 129 -17.80 -9.73 25.81
N SER A 130 -17.89 -8.45 25.46
CA SER A 130 -18.48 -7.39 26.29
C SER A 130 -19.18 -6.34 25.43
N GLN A 131 -19.98 -5.46 26.08
CA GLN A 131 -20.65 -4.36 25.39
C GLN A 131 -19.69 -3.26 24.88
N GLU A 132 -18.49 -3.19 25.44
CA GLU A 132 -17.46 -2.20 25.09
C GLU A 132 -16.49 -2.70 24.03
N GLU A 133 -16.52 -4.00 23.71
CA GLU A 133 -15.60 -4.62 22.76
C GLU A 133 -16.30 -5.04 21.46
N LEU A 134 -15.58 -4.96 20.35
CA LEU A 134 -16.05 -5.49 19.08
C LEU A 134 -15.80 -7.01 19.01
N HIS A 135 -16.56 -7.71 18.19
CA HIS A 135 -16.27 -9.12 17.90
C HIS A 135 -14.85 -9.23 17.27
N PRO A 136 -14.04 -10.26 17.60
CA PRO A 136 -12.66 -10.41 17.11
C PRO A 136 -12.54 -10.36 15.57
N GLU A 137 -13.48 -10.94 14.83
CA GLU A 137 -13.50 -10.87 13.36
C GLU A 137 -13.63 -9.41 12.86
N ILE A 138 -14.38 -8.55 13.55
CA ILE A 138 -14.53 -7.13 13.19
C ILE A 138 -13.24 -6.37 13.47
N TYR A 139 -12.59 -6.62 14.60
CA TYR A 139 -11.28 -6.02 14.92
C TYR A 139 -10.24 -6.39 13.86
N ALA A 140 -10.17 -7.66 13.48
CA ALA A 140 -9.21 -8.13 12.48
C ALA A 140 -9.44 -7.50 11.10
N GLU A 141 -10.69 -7.41 10.63
CA GLU A 141 -11.03 -6.78 9.35
C GLU A 141 -10.74 -5.27 9.36
N LYS A 142 -11.07 -4.58 10.47
CA LYS A 142 -10.76 -3.17 10.64
C LYS A 142 -9.27 -2.90 10.65
N ALA A 143 -8.49 -3.73 11.36
CA ALA A 143 -7.03 -3.65 11.37
C ALA A 143 -6.43 -3.82 9.96
N TYR A 144 -6.87 -4.85 9.21
CA TYR A 144 -6.43 -5.08 7.83
C TYR A 144 -6.77 -3.92 6.90
N THR A 145 -7.97 -3.36 7.04
CA THR A 145 -8.41 -2.20 6.26
C THR A 145 -7.52 -0.98 6.53
N LEU A 146 -7.30 -0.64 7.80
CA LEU A 146 -6.43 0.48 8.19
C LEU A 146 -4.99 0.27 7.71
N MET A 147 -4.45 -0.94 7.80
CA MET A 147 -3.12 -1.28 7.27
C MET A 147 -3.05 -1.05 5.75
N THR A 148 -4.08 -1.42 5.01
CA THR A 148 -4.16 -1.24 3.55
C THR A 148 -4.21 0.24 3.18
N PHE A 149 -4.88 1.06 3.96
CA PHE A 149 -4.98 2.52 3.79
C PHE A 149 -3.80 3.30 4.40
N ASN A 150 -2.74 2.64 4.85
CA ASN A 150 -1.59 3.22 5.56
C ASN A 150 -2.01 4.05 6.79
N GLY A 151 -2.98 3.57 7.54
CA GLY A 151 -3.37 4.14 8.82
C GLY A 151 -2.28 4.05 9.89
N ASP A 152 -2.59 4.47 11.10
CA ASP A 152 -1.66 4.34 12.23
C ASP A 152 -1.36 2.87 12.52
N MET A 153 -0.11 2.46 12.34
CA MET A 153 0.32 1.07 12.53
C MET A 153 0.30 0.63 13.99
N ASN A 154 0.38 1.55 14.96
CA ASN A 154 0.19 1.21 16.37
C ASN A 154 -1.27 0.83 16.62
N LEU A 155 -2.21 1.62 16.13
CA LEU A 155 -3.65 1.32 16.21
C LEU A 155 -3.99 0.01 15.48
N VAL A 156 -3.37 -0.25 14.34
CA VAL A 156 -3.52 -1.52 13.61
C VAL A 156 -3.05 -2.70 14.46
N ALA A 157 -1.88 -2.56 15.11
CA ALA A 157 -1.36 -3.59 16.00
C ALA A 157 -2.28 -3.82 17.21
N ASP A 158 -2.80 -2.75 17.81
CA ASP A 158 -3.73 -2.84 18.95
C ASP A 158 -5.02 -3.59 18.57
N TYR A 159 -5.58 -3.34 17.40
CA TYR A 159 -6.78 -4.06 16.95
C TYR A 159 -6.51 -5.54 16.68
N PHE A 160 -5.38 -5.90 16.07
CA PHE A 160 -4.99 -7.31 15.91
C PHE A 160 -4.75 -7.96 17.28
N GLN A 161 -4.08 -7.27 18.22
CA GLN A 161 -3.84 -7.78 19.57
C GLN A 161 -5.16 -8.11 20.28
N ARG A 162 -6.13 -7.19 20.26
CA ARG A 162 -7.47 -7.43 20.85
C ARG A 162 -8.18 -8.62 20.20
N ALA A 163 -8.12 -8.75 18.86
CA ALA A 163 -8.70 -9.89 18.16
C ALA A 163 -8.07 -11.22 18.63
N ILE A 164 -6.73 -11.26 18.74
CA ILE A 164 -5.97 -12.46 19.13
C ILE A 164 -6.23 -12.85 20.59
N GLU A 165 -6.35 -11.88 21.50
CA GLU A 165 -6.65 -12.13 22.91
C GLU A 165 -8.03 -12.77 23.12
N MET A 166 -8.99 -12.41 22.30
CA MET A 166 -10.34 -12.97 22.34
C MET A 166 -10.43 -14.33 21.60
N GLN A 167 -9.74 -14.45 20.48
CA GLN A 167 -9.76 -15.63 19.62
C GLN A 167 -8.39 -15.81 18.97
N PRO A 168 -7.57 -16.75 19.44
CA PRO A 168 -6.28 -17.03 18.83
C PRO A 168 -6.41 -17.43 17.36
N ASP A 169 -5.73 -16.71 16.46
CA ASP A 169 -5.65 -17.02 15.03
C ASP A 169 -4.22 -16.76 14.51
N MET A 170 -3.66 -17.72 13.80
CA MET A 170 -2.27 -17.68 13.33
C MET A 170 -2.07 -16.57 12.27
N VAL A 171 -3.07 -16.33 11.43
CA VAL A 171 -2.99 -15.29 10.39
C VAL A 171 -3.01 -13.90 11.02
N TRP A 172 -3.85 -13.72 12.06
CA TRP A 172 -3.87 -12.44 12.80
C TRP A 172 -2.57 -12.21 13.55
N ASN A 173 -1.94 -13.25 14.12
CA ASN A 173 -0.61 -13.16 14.73
C ASN A 173 0.44 -12.67 13.72
N SER A 174 0.42 -13.23 12.50
CA SER A 174 1.33 -12.81 11.43
C SER A 174 1.14 -11.33 11.06
N TRP A 175 -0.11 -10.88 10.90
CA TRP A 175 -0.40 -9.47 10.61
C TRP A 175 -0.07 -8.54 11.79
N HIS A 176 -0.30 -8.98 13.03
CA HIS A 176 0.08 -8.21 14.22
C HIS A 176 1.58 -7.91 14.27
N VAL A 177 2.43 -8.93 14.13
CA VAL A 177 3.89 -8.70 14.15
C VAL A 177 4.39 -7.88 12.96
N LEU A 178 3.75 -7.98 11.80
CA LEU A 178 4.04 -7.11 10.66
C LEU A 178 3.62 -5.65 10.95
N ALA A 179 2.47 -5.43 11.58
CA ALA A 179 2.03 -4.08 11.98
C ALA A 179 3.01 -3.44 12.97
N LEU A 180 3.44 -4.17 14.01
CA LEU A 180 4.48 -3.74 14.96
C LEU A 180 5.80 -3.40 14.24
N THR A 181 6.21 -4.23 13.27
CA THR A 181 7.40 -3.99 12.47
C THR A 181 7.28 -2.73 11.61
N TYR A 182 6.11 -2.46 11.06
CA TYR A 182 5.87 -1.23 10.28
C TYR A 182 5.77 0.01 11.19
N ALA A 183 5.22 -0.10 12.39
CA ALA A 183 5.18 0.97 13.37
C ALA A 183 6.59 1.40 13.79
N SER A 184 7.48 0.43 14.04
CA SER A 184 8.86 0.68 14.45
C SER A 184 9.78 1.19 13.32
N LYS A 185 9.37 1.11 12.06
CA LYS A 185 10.18 1.49 10.89
C LYS A 185 10.72 2.94 10.94
N TYR A 186 10.05 3.81 11.65
CA TYR A 186 10.44 5.22 11.81
C TYR A 186 11.10 5.49 13.17
N SER A 187 11.31 4.48 14.00
CA SER A 187 12.09 4.58 15.24
C SER A 187 13.57 4.74 14.92
N SER A 188 14.24 5.62 15.63
CA SER A 188 15.69 5.82 15.52
C SER A 188 16.49 4.66 16.10
N THR A 189 15.88 3.81 16.93
CA THR A 189 16.50 2.68 17.65
C THR A 189 16.43 1.35 16.90
N GLY A 190 15.76 1.31 15.74
CA GLY A 190 15.51 0.06 15.01
C GLY A 190 14.33 -0.73 15.59
N LEU A 191 14.23 -2.01 15.23
CA LEU A 191 13.20 -2.91 15.74
C LEU A 191 13.53 -3.32 17.18
N ASP A 192 12.55 -3.21 18.06
CA ASP A 192 12.61 -3.67 19.44
C ASP A 192 12.89 -5.19 19.48
N ASP A 193 13.73 -5.63 20.42
CA ASP A 193 14.08 -7.04 20.57
C ASP A 193 12.87 -7.91 20.91
N ASP A 194 11.91 -7.39 21.67
CA ASP A 194 10.68 -8.12 21.97
C ASP A 194 9.83 -8.36 20.72
N ILE A 195 9.74 -7.36 19.81
CA ILE A 195 9.03 -7.51 18.54
C ILE A 195 9.77 -8.51 17.64
N PHE A 196 11.09 -8.46 17.62
CA PHE A 196 11.90 -9.41 16.87
C PHE A 196 11.71 -10.85 17.35
N GLN A 197 11.67 -11.09 18.68
CA GLN A 197 11.40 -12.41 19.26
C GLN A 197 9.97 -12.88 18.95
N LYS A 198 8.98 -12.00 19.03
CA LYS A 198 7.60 -12.32 18.63
C LYS A 198 7.55 -12.75 17.15
N MET A 199 8.23 -12.01 16.26
CA MET A 199 8.30 -12.36 14.83
C MET A 199 8.92 -13.72 14.60
N ARG A 200 10.00 -14.07 15.33
CA ARG A 200 10.63 -15.39 15.26
C ARG A 200 9.66 -16.49 15.65
N ILE A 201 8.99 -16.34 16.81
CA ILE A 201 8.03 -17.35 17.32
C ILE A 201 6.89 -17.58 16.30
N VAL A 202 6.32 -16.50 15.76
CA VAL A 202 5.23 -16.60 14.78
C VAL A 202 5.73 -17.24 13.47
N GLN A 203 6.97 -16.96 13.04
CA GLN A 203 7.56 -17.59 11.87
C GLN A 203 7.82 -19.09 12.07
N GLU A 204 8.24 -19.52 13.28
CA GLU A 204 8.41 -20.93 13.62
C GLU A 204 7.06 -21.69 13.65
N GLN A 205 5.97 -21.00 14.03
CA GLN A 205 4.62 -21.55 14.05
C GLN A 205 3.97 -21.64 12.66
N ASP A 206 4.33 -20.74 11.74
CA ASP A 206 3.79 -20.66 10.36
C ASP A 206 4.93 -20.60 9.33
N PRO A 207 5.70 -21.69 9.17
CA PRO A 207 6.87 -21.72 8.28
C PRO A 207 6.51 -21.60 6.79
N GLU A 208 5.26 -21.86 6.42
CA GLU A 208 4.76 -21.72 5.05
C GLU A 208 4.40 -20.26 4.70
N ASN A 209 4.43 -19.35 5.66
CA ASN A 209 4.19 -17.94 5.44
C ASN A 209 5.42 -17.24 4.86
N LEU A 210 5.61 -17.39 3.54
CA LEU A 210 6.77 -16.84 2.83
C LEU A 210 6.88 -15.31 2.92
N ASN A 211 5.75 -14.62 3.11
CA ASN A 211 5.75 -13.17 3.32
C ASN A 211 6.39 -12.81 4.67
N LEU A 212 5.98 -13.49 5.74
CA LEU A 212 6.55 -13.30 7.06
C LEU A 212 8.03 -13.72 7.09
N ALA A 213 8.37 -14.85 6.46
CA ALA A 213 9.74 -15.32 6.32
C ALA A 213 10.67 -14.26 5.69
N ALA A 214 10.23 -13.65 4.59
CA ALA A 214 11.00 -12.60 3.92
C ALA A 214 11.15 -11.34 4.79
N HIS A 215 10.14 -10.96 5.57
CA HIS A 215 10.24 -9.87 6.53
C HIS A 215 11.16 -10.20 7.69
N TYR A 216 11.15 -11.44 8.18
CA TYR A 216 12.04 -11.90 9.23
C TYR A 216 13.51 -11.88 8.78
N LEU A 217 13.82 -12.40 7.57
CA LEU A 217 15.15 -12.26 6.99
C LEU A 217 15.62 -10.81 6.88
N CYS A 218 14.70 -9.92 6.52
CA CYS A 218 14.98 -8.48 6.49
C CYS A 218 15.44 -7.95 7.85
N GLN A 219 14.79 -8.34 8.94
CA GLN A 219 15.15 -7.90 10.29
C GLN A 219 16.48 -8.51 10.75
N ARG A 220 16.75 -9.79 10.44
CA ARG A 220 18.03 -10.44 10.71
C ARG A 220 19.18 -9.72 10.01
N ALA A 221 19.01 -9.43 8.72
CA ALA A 221 20.00 -8.67 7.95
C ALA A 221 20.23 -7.25 8.50
N GLN A 222 19.21 -6.59 9.04
CA GLN A 222 19.37 -5.30 9.72
C GLN A 222 20.20 -5.40 11.00
N LYS A 223 20.13 -6.52 11.69
CA LYS A 223 20.97 -6.83 12.87
C LYS A 223 22.40 -7.26 12.51
N GLY A 224 22.71 -7.35 11.21
CA GLY A 224 24.05 -7.71 10.71
C GLY A 224 24.29 -9.20 10.56
N GLU A 225 23.26 -10.03 10.61
CA GLU A 225 23.38 -11.46 10.36
C GLU A 225 23.59 -11.72 8.85
N SER A 226 24.41 -12.73 8.52
CA SER A 226 24.50 -13.27 7.17
C SER A 226 23.21 -14.04 6.84
N ILE A 227 22.59 -13.69 5.72
CA ILE A 227 21.24 -14.20 5.34
C ILE A 227 21.20 -14.69 3.89
N GLU A 228 22.32 -14.67 3.19
CA GLU A 228 22.39 -14.84 1.74
C GLU A 228 21.89 -16.22 1.30
N ASP A 229 22.28 -17.28 2.00
CA ASP A 229 21.89 -18.65 1.65
C ASP A 229 20.42 -18.92 1.96
N GLU A 230 19.95 -18.46 3.12
CA GLU A 230 18.52 -18.59 3.46
C GLU A 230 17.64 -17.73 2.52
N ALA A 231 18.12 -16.57 2.08
CA ALA A 231 17.39 -15.76 1.11
C ALA A 231 17.28 -16.47 -0.24
N ARG A 232 18.31 -17.17 -0.70
CA ARG A 232 18.26 -17.99 -1.94
C ARG A 232 17.36 -19.20 -1.78
N GLU A 233 17.40 -19.87 -0.63
CA GLU A 233 16.46 -20.95 -0.33
C GLU A 233 15.01 -20.45 -0.34
N LEU A 234 14.74 -19.31 0.31
CA LEU A 234 13.43 -18.70 0.31
C LEU A 234 12.98 -18.28 -1.10
N ALA A 235 13.90 -17.80 -1.94
CA ALA A 235 13.60 -17.46 -3.34
C ALA A 235 13.11 -18.70 -4.12
N THR A 236 13.78 -19.85 -3.93
CA THR A 236 13.37 -21.12 -4.53
C THR A 236 11.97 -21.53 -4.09
N LYS A 237 11.66 -21.40 -2.79
CA LYS A 237 10.31 -21.68 -2.25
C LYS A 237 9.26 -20.74 -2.84
N VAL A 238 9.55 -19.43 -2.92
CA VAL A 238 8.64 -18.44 -3.50
C VAL A 238 8.35 -18.74 -4.98
N LEU A 239 9.38 -19.05 -5.77
CA LEU A 239 9.22 -19.37 -7.19
C LEU A 239 8.51 -20.71 -7.44
N GLY A 240 8.66 -21.66 -6.54
CA GLY A 240 7.98 -22.97 -6.59
C GLY A 240 6.52 -22.92 -6.13
N SER A 241 6.08 -21.82 -5.52
CA SER A 241 4.71 -21.64 -5.03
C SER A 241 3.78 -21.18 -6.17
N PRO A 242 2.45 -21.43 -6.07
CA PRO A 242 1.48 -20.87 -7.00
C PRO A 242 1.60 -19.32 -7.04
N VAL A 243 1.32 -18.71 -8.20
CA VAL A 243 1.42 -17.25 -8.40
C VAL A 243 0.70 -16.45 -7.31
N GLY A 244 -0.42 -16.96 -6.84
CA GLY A 244 -1.16 -16.36 -5.74
C GLY A 244 -0.40 -16.24 -4.42
N SER A 245 0.61 -17.06 -4.23
CA SER A 245 1.45 -17.08 -3.03
C SER A 245 2.71 -16.21 -3.14
N TYR A 246 2.92 -15.50 -4.26
CA TYR A 246 4.07 -14.61 -4.45
C TYR A 246 4.05 -13.36 -3.56
N SER A 247 3.20 -13.34 -2.52
CA SER A 247 3.18 -12.27 -1.52
C SER A 247 4.55 -12.03 -0.87
N GLY A 248 5.36 -13.09 -0.69
CA GLY A 248 6.72 -13.03 -0.19
C GLY A 248 7.74 -12.40 -1.15
N LEU A 249 7.45 -12.35 -2.46
CA LEU A 249 8.41 -11.85 -3.46
C LEU A 249 8.77 -10.37 -3.23
N LYS A 250 7.82 -9.52 -2.89
CA LYS A 250 8.08 -8.08 -2.69
C LYS A 250 9.08 -7.80 -1.56
N PRO A 251 8.92 -8.32 -0.33
CA PRO A 251 9.90 -8.13 0.73
C PRO A 251 11.22 -8.84 0.42
N LEU A 252 11.18 -10.00 -0.23
CA LEU A 252 12.39 -10.73 -0.62
C LEU A 252 13.24 -9.95 -1.64
N LEU A 253 12.65 -9.40 -2.70
CA LEU A 253 13.34 -8.52 -3.65
C LEU A 253 13.95 -7.29 -2.97
N TRP A 254 13.32 -6.79 -1.90
CA TRP A 254 13.89 -5.70 -1.12
C TRP A 254 15.12 -6.17 -0.33
N VAL A 255 15.10 -7.38 0.28
CA VAL A 255 16.25 -8.00 0.95
C VAL A 255 17.42 -8.16 -0.03
N TYR A 256 17.17 -8.79 -1.19
CA TYR A 256 18.18 -8.95 -2.24
C TYR A 256 18.84 -7.62 -2.59
N ARG A 257 18.06 -6.62 -2.94
CA ARG A 257 18.56 -5.31 -3.36
C ARG A 257 19.37 -4.58 -2.30
N LYS A 258 19.05 -4.76 -1.03
CA LYS A 258 19.68 -4.03 0.06
C LYS A 258 20.89 -4.74 0.64
N TYR A 259 20.86 -6.07 0.70
CA TYR A 259 21.85 -6.86 1.43
C TYR A 259 22.62 -7.87 0.58
N ILE A 260 22.15 -8.19 -0.62
CA ILE A 260 22.81 -9.13 -1.52
C ILE A 260 23.27 -8.38 -2.78
N SER A 261 22.41 -8.27 -3.79
CA SER A 261 22.74 -7.63 -5.07
C SER A 261 21.48 -7.13 -5.79
N ASP A 262 21.56 -5.93 -6.41
CA ASP A 262 20.49 -5.46 -7.31
C ASP A 262 20.40 -6.34 -8.56
N ASP A 263 21.52 -6.88 -9.06
CA ASP A 263 21.54 -7.71 -10.25
C ASP A 263 20.88 -9.07 -9.95
N GLU A 264 21.18 -9.71 -8.82
CA GLU A 264 20.48 -10.94 -8.38
C GLU A 264 18.99 -10.67 -8.11
N ALA A 265 18.61 -9.48 -7.62
CA ALA A 265 17.20 -9.12 -7.47
C ALA A 265 16.48 -9.00 -8.83
N ILE A 266 17.18 -8.52 -9.87
CA ILE A 266 16.66 -8.50 -11.25
C ILE A 266 16.49 -9.93 -11.75
N ASP A 267 17.50 -10.78 -11.59
CA ASP A 267 17.45 -12.17 -12.03
C ASP A 267 16.29 -12.91 -11.41
N LEU A 268 16.08 -12.78 -10.10
CA LEU A 268 14.92 -13.35 -9.38
C LEU A 268 13.59 -12.83 -9.92
N ALA A 269 13.49 -11.53 -10.19
CA ALA A 269 12.27 -10.93 -10.69
C ALA A 269 11.96 -11.35 -12.15
N GLU A 270 12.98 -11.50 -13.00
CA GLU A 270 12.84 -11.98 -14.39
C GLU A 270 12.53 -13.48 -14.41
N GLU A 271 13.09 -14.28 -13.52
CA GLU A 271 12.73 -15.70 -13.41
C GLU A 271 11.26 -15.87 -13.01
N ALA A 272 10.78 -15.11 -12.02
CA ALA A 272 9.37 -15.10 -11.66
C ALA A 272 8.49 -14.69 -12.85
N LEU A 273 8.90 -13.65 -13.59
CA LEU A 273 8.18 -13.16 -14.77
C LEU A 273 8.22 -14.16 -15.93
N LYS A 274 9.30 -14.90 -16.10
CA LYS A 274 9.42 -15.96 -17.12
C LYS A 274 8.44 -17.10 -16.87
N ASN A 275 8.24 -17.45 -15.59
CA ASN A 275 7.28 -18.48 -15.19
C ASN A 275 5.84 -18.04 -15.43
N HIS A 276 5.54 -16.74 -15.29
CA HIS A 276 4.20 -16.15 -15.41
C HIS A 276 4.25 -14.80 -16.15
N PRO A 277 4.44 -14.81 -17.47
CA PRO A 277 4.72 -13.59 -18.26
C PRO A 277 3.56 -12.60 -18.34
N ASP A 278 2.33 -13.03 -18.12
CA ASP A 278 1.15 -12.18 -18.19
C ASP A 278 0.77 -11.52 -16.85
N GLU A 279 1.46 -11.93 -15.76
CA GLU A 279 1.16 -11.44 -14.44
C GLU A 279 1.59 -9.98 -14.24
N ARG A 280 0.58 -9.10 -14.14
CA ARG A 280 0.79 -7.64 -13.98
C ARG A 280 1.62 -7.29 -12.73
N TYR A 281 1.43 -8.04 -11.63
CA TYR A 281 2.19 -7.85 -10.41
C TYR A 281 3.68 -8.11 -10.63
N LEU A 282 4.04 -9.18 -11.33
CA LEU A 282 5.43 -9.54 -11.59
C LEU A 282 6.10 -8.53 -12.52
N LYS A 283 5.42 -8.08 -13.58
CA LYS A 283 5.90 -6.99 -14.44
C LYS A 283 6.23 -5.74 -13.62
N ARG A 284 5.35 -5.37 -12.68
CA ARG A 284 5.56 -4.24 -11.78
C ARG A 284 6.76 -4.46 -10.84
N ARG A 285 6.99 -5.70 -10.35
CA ARG A 285 8.15 -6.01 -9.49
C ARG A 285 9.45 -5.92 -10.28
N ALA A 286 9.54 -6.54 -11.45
CA ALA A 286 10.69 -6.46 -12.33
C ALA A 286 11.01 -5.01 -12.71
N ALA A 287 10.02 -4.25 -13.18
CA ALA A 287 10.20 -2.83 -13.50
C ALA A 287 10.83 -2.02 -12.34
N LEU A 288 10.38 -2.28 -11.11
CA LEU A 288 10.93 -1.61 -9.93
C LEU A 288 12.37 -2.04 -9.61
N CYS A 289 12.75 -3.31 -9.83
CA CYS A 289 14.13 -3.77 -9.65
C CYS A 289 15.06 -3.09 -10.66
N TYR A 290 14.72 -3.10 -11.94
CA TYR A 290 15.47 -2.38 -12.98
C TYR A 290 15.59 -0.88 -12.68
N GLN A 291 14.49 -0.22 -12.32
CA GLN A 291 14.53 1.19 -11.96
C GLN A 291 15.54 1.47 -10.84
N LYS A 292 15.51 0.68 -9.80
CA LYS A 292 16.40 0.89 -8.65
C LYS A 292 17.86 0.66 -8.99
N ARG A 293 18.13 -0.34 -9.83
CA ARG A 293 19.49 -0.64 -10.32
C ARG A 293 20.01 0.48 -11.22
N VAL A 294 19.18 0.93 -12.18
CA VAL A 294 19.51 2.02 -13.10
C VAL A 294 19.79 3.34 -12.37
N LEU A 295 19.11 3.60 -11.27
CA LEU A 295 19.26 4.84 -10.50
C LEU A 295 20.43 4.81 -9.50
N ARG A 296 21.18 3.71 -9.38
CA ARG A 296 22.40 3.66 -8.56
C ARG A 296 23.56 4.37 -9.26
N ARG A 297 24.03 5.46 -8.66
CA ARG A 297 25.05 6.33 -9.24
C ARG A 297 26.41 5.65 -9.47
N ASN A 298 26.75 4.65 -8.65
CA ASN A 298 28.09 4.03 -8.65
C ASN A 298 28.21 2.82 -9.57
N SER A 299 27.20 2.54 -10.39
CA SER A 299 27.20 1.36 -11.26
C SER A 299 26.56 1.73 -12.60
N PRO A 300 27.35 1.87 -13.67
CA PRO A 300 26.84 2.23 -14.98
C PRO A 300 25.85 1.16 -15.47
N SER A 301 24.77 1.60 -16.10
CA SER A 301 23.77 0.74 -16.69
C SER A 301 24.12 0.47 -18.15
N THR A 302 23.99 -0.77 -18.58
CA THR A 302 24.14 -1.12 -20.00
C THR A 302 22.94 -0.62 -20.79
N LYS A 303 23.10 -0.43 -22.10
CA LYS A 303 22.01 -0.05 -22.99
C LYS A 303 20.87 -1.07 -22.93
N SER A 304 21.18 -2.37 -22.94
CA SER A 304 20.17 -3.44 -22.83
C SER A 304 19.36 -3.35 -21.54
N MET A 305 19.99 -3.03 -20.41
CA MET A 305 19.32 -2.84 -19.12
C MET A 305 18.37 -1.64 -19.16
N LEU A 306 18.79 -0.52 -19.76
CA LEU A 306 17.94 0.66 -19.94
C LEU A 306 16.74 0.36 -20.84
N ASP A 307 16.97 -0.32 -21.97
CA ASP A 307 15.90 -0.68 -22.92
C ASP A 307 14.88 -1.61 -22.24
N ARG A 308 15.33 -2.60 -21.45
CA ARG A 308 14.44 -3.50 -20.70
C ARG A 308 13.65 -2.74 -19.62
N ALA A 309 14.30 -1.84 -18.88
CA ALA A 309 13.66 -1.01 -17.88
C ALA A 309 12.57 -0.13 -18.51
N VAL A 310 12.82 0.47 -19.68
CA VAL A 310 11.85 1.28 -20.43
C VAL A 310 10.67 0.42 -20.88
N SER A 311 10.92 -0.73 -21.51
CA SER A 311 9.87 -1.64 -21.97
C SER A 311 8.94 -2.05 -20.85
N LEU A 312 9.49 -2.54 -19.72
CA LEU A 312 8.70 -2.93 -18.55
C LEU A 312 7.89 -1.79 -17.96
N HIS A 313 8.45 -0.56 -17.90
CA HIS A 313 7.70 0.59 -17.36
C HIS A 313 6.57 1.02 -18.30
N GLN A 314 6.75 0.93 -19.61
CA GLN A 314 5.70 1.20 -20.58
C GLN A 314 4.55 0.20 -20.44
N GLU A 315 4.85 -1.11 -20.35
CA GLU A 315 3.85 -2.14 -20.10
C GLU A 315 3.11 -1.90 -18.76
N VAL A 316 3.84 -1.59 -17.69
CA VAL A 316 3.25 -1.33 -16.37
C VAL A 316 2.36 -0.07 -16.39
N ILE A 317 2.68 0.96 -17.16
CA ILE A 317 1.82 2.14 -17.33
C ILE A 317 0.49 1.75 -17.96
N LEU A 318 0.51 0.88 -18.97
CA LEU A 318 -0.70 0.38 -19.64
C LEU A 318 -1.55 -0.50 -18.73
N LEU A 319 -0.91 -1.34 -17.91
CA LEU A 319 -1.59 -2.23 -16.95
C LEU A 319 -2.20 -1.52 -15.75
N TYR A 320 -1.75 -0.29 -15.45
CA TYR A 320 -2.21 0.50 -14.30
C TYR A 320 -2.53 1.95 -14.72
N PRO A 321 -3.48 2.16 -15.63
CA PRO A 321 -3.69 3.46 -16.28
C PRO A 321 -4.08 4.57 -15.29
N ASP A 322 -4.99 4.27 -14.35
CA ASP A 322 -5.53 5.26 -13.41
C ASP A 322 -4.53 5.67 -12.32
N SER A 323 -3.56 4.80 -11.99
CA SER A 323 -2.51 5.08 -11.01
C SER A 323 -1.13 5.23 -11.66
N SER A 324 -1.09 5.71 -12.90
CA SER A 324 0.11 5.72 -13.74
C SER A 324 1.10 6.85 -13.43
N LEU A 325 0.71 7.91 -12.73
CA LEU A 325 1.56 9.09 -12.50
C LEU A 325 2.96 8.73 -11.98
N LYS A 326 3.04 8.01 -10.88
CA LYS A 326 4.35 7.61 -10.30
C LYS A 326 5.16 6.75 -11.26
N LYS A 327 4.50 5.92 -12.05
CA LYS A 327 5.13 5.04 -13.05
C LYS A 327 5.68 5.85 -14.23
N LYS A 328 4.95 6.87 -14.67
CA LYS A 328 5.40 7.84 -15.70
C LYS A 328 6.60 8.66 -15.21
N LEU A 329 6.58 9.11 -13.95
CA LEU A 329 7.71 9.81 -13.34
C LEU A 329 8.96 8.91 -13.25
N HIS A 330 8.78 7.63 -12.94
CA HIS A 330 9.88 6.66 -12.96
C HIS A 330 10.41 6.44 -14.39
N LEU A 331 9.53 6.33 -15.38
CA LEU A 331 9.92 6.20 -16.77
C LEU A 331 10.69 7.43 -17.28
N ALA A 332 10.22 8.63 -16.95
CA ALA A 332 10.93 9.87 -17.27
C ALA A 332 12.34 9.87 -16.65
N TRP A 333 12.45 9.41 -15.40
CA TRP A 333 13.76 9.33 -14.74
C TRP A 333 14.70 8.31 -15.40
N ILE A 334 14.18 7.15 -15.85
CA ILE A 334 14.96 6.14 -16.58
C ILE A 334 15.42 6.71 -17.94
N TYR A 335 14.54 7.34 -18.71
CA TYR A 335 14.92 7.99 -19.95
C TYR A 335 16.03 9.02 -19.74
N ALA A 336 15.98 9.79 -18.65
CA ALA A 336 16.98 10.79 -18.35
C ALA A 336 18.39 10.24 -18.08
N GLN A 337 18.56 8.91 -17.91
CA GLN A 337 19.88 8.28 -17.72
C GLN A 337 20.67 8.13 -19.05
N SER A 338 20.03 8.35 -20.20
CA SER A 338 20.69 8.35 -21.50
C SER A 338 20.58 9.72 -22.19
N HIS A 339 21.59 10.10 -22.94
CA HIS A 339 21.59 11.36 -23.69
C HIS A 339 20.38 11.43 -24.63
N ASP A 340 20.13 10.36 -25.38
CA ASP A 340 19.04 10.27 -26.37
C ASP A 340 17.64 10.24 -25.69
N GLY A 341 17.57 9.87 -24.45
CA GLY A 341 16.32 9.79 -23.67
C GLY A 341 15.89 11.12 -23.03
N GLN A 342 16.76 12.11 -22.93
CA GLN A 342 16.45 13.36 -22.23
C GLN A 342 15.27 14.12 -22.84
N ALA A 343 15.11 14.11 -24.16
CA ALA A 343 13.96 14.73 -24.83
C ALA A 343 12.64 14.02 -24.46
N LYS A 344 12.65 12.68 -24.40
CA LYS A 344 11.48 11.89 -23.99
C LYS A 344 11.13 12.11 -22.51
N ALA A 345 12.15 12.22 -21.64
CA ALA A 345 11.93 12.55 -20.25
C ALA A 345 11.23 13.90 -20.08
N GLU A 346 11.74 14.93 -20.77
CA GLU A 346 11.14 16.26 -20.77
C GLU A 346 9.70 16.25 -21.29
N GLN A 347 9.43 15.55 -22.39
CA GLN A 347 8.10 15.40 -22.94
C GLN A 347 7.11 14.83 -21.90
N ILE A 348 7.50 13.78 -21.17
CA ILE A 348 6.66 13.17 -20.14
C ILE A 348 6.34 14.20 -19.04
N TYR A 349 7.33 14.97 -18.56
CA TYR A 349 7.09 16.01 -17.56
C TYR A 349 6.12 17.08 -18.09
N GLN A 350 6.31 17.55 -19.33
CA GLN A 350 5.43 18.57 -19.93
C GLN A 350 3.99 18.07 -20.12
N GLU A 351 3.80 16.81 -20.48
CA GLU A 351 2.47 16.18 -20.53
C GLU A 351 1.81 16.12 -19.15
N LEU A 352 2.59 15.75 -18.12
CA LEU A 352 2.09 15.68 -16.74
C LEU A 352 1.74 17.07 -16.17
N PHE A 353 2.48 18.13 -16.52
CA PHE A 353 2.14 19.49 -16.11
C PHE A 353 0.81 20.00 -16.70
N LYS A 354 0.39 19.47 -17.85
CA LYS A 354 -0.89 19.80 -18.47
C LYS A 354 -2.06 19.01 -17.93
N SER A 355 -1.81 17.92 -17.20
CA SER A 355 -2.85 17.07 -16.63
C SER A 355 -3.43 17.64 -15.34
N TYR A 356 -4.70 17.35 -15.08
CA TYR A 356 -5.28 17.62 -13.76
C TYR A 356 -4.71 16.66 -12.72
N LEU A 357 -4.16 17.18 -11.66
CA LEU A 357 -3.55 16.42 -10.56
C LEU A 357 -4.08 16.90 -9.21
N GLU A 358 -4.37 15.94 -8.34
CA GLU A 358 -4.66 16.21 -6.93
C GLU A 358 -3.44 16.85 -6.23
N PRO A 359 -3.64 17.58 -5.11
CA PRO A 359 -2.56 18.29 -4.44
C PRO A 359 -1.32 17.44 -4.11
N GLU A 360 -1.50 16.21 -3.63
CA GLU A 360 -0.39 15.28 -3.34
C GLU A 360 0.37 14.87 -4.62
N ASP A 361 -0.37 14.56 -5.67
CA ASP A 361 0.18 14.17 -6.97
C ASP A 361 0.95 15.32 -7.62
N LYS A 362 0.46 16.54 -7.48
CA LYS A 362 1.13 17.76 -7.94
C LYS A 362 2.42 18.03 -7.16
N GLN A 363 2.41 17.81 -5.85
CA GLN A 363 3.64 17.85 -5.03
C GLN A 363 4.64 16.79 -5.47
N MET A 364 4.19 15.59 -5.76
CA MET A 364 5.03 14.51 -6.29
C MET A 364 5.67 14.91 -7.62
N LEU A 365 4.89 15.41 -8.58
CA LEU A 365 5.39 15.88 -9.87
C LEU A 365 6.45 16.95 -9.70
N TYR A 366 6.19 18.00 -8.91
CA TYR A 366 7.14 19.09 -8.69
C TYR A 366 8.43 18.61 -8.02
N ASN A 367 8.33 17.71 -7.02
CA ASN A 367 9.49 17.15 -6.36
C ASN A 367 10.36 16.31 -7.30
N TYR A 368 9.76 15.46 -8.13
CA TYR A 368 10.50 14.67 -9.14
C TYR A 368 11.12 15.55 -10.23
N TYR A 369 10.41 16.56 -10.70
CA TYR A 369 10.93 17.47 -11.71
C TYR A 369 12.08 18.33 -11.16
N ALA A 370 11.96 18.81 -9.93
CA ALA A 370 13.05 19.50 -9.24
C ALA A 370 14.33 18.64 -9.16
N GLN A 371 14.20 17.36 -8.84
CA GLN A 371 15.32 16.43 -8.84
C GLN A 371 15.90 16.20 -10.24
N TYR A 372 15.04 16.06 -11.25
CA TYR A 372 15.46 15.94 -12.64
C TYR A 372 16.26 17.16 -13.11
N LEU A 373 15.79 18.38 -12.82
CA LEU A 373 16.49 19.62 -13.14
C LEU A 373 17.85 19.69 -12.42
N TYR A 374 17.91 19.27 -11.16
CA TYR A 374 19.15 19.29 -10.39
C TYR A 374 20.20 18.31 -10.94
N PHE A 375 19.82 17.06 -11.16
CA PHE A 375 20.77 15.99 -11.45
C PHE A 375 21.07 15.79 -12.94
N GLN A 376 20.11 16.08 -13.81
CA GLN A 376 20.22 15.79 -15.24
C GLN A 376 20.43 17.05 -16.09
N LYS A 377 19.73 18.13 -15.71
CA LYS A 377 19.83 19.42 -16.43
C LYS A 377 20.86 20.38 -15.80
N GLN A 378 21.30 20.11 -14.57
CA GLN A 378 22.17 20.97 -13.77
C GLN A 378 21.63 22.41 -13.59
N ASP A 379 20.32 22.58 -13.76
CA ASP A 379 19.62 23.84 -13.50
C ASP A 379 19.21 23.92 -12.02
N HIS A 380 20.19 24.29 -11.20
CA HIS A 380 19.99 24.40 -9.76
C HIS A 380 18.99 25.49 -9.37
N LYS A 381 18.90 26.58 -10.15
CA LYS A 381 17.95 27.65 -9.87
C LYS A 381 16.51 27.18 -10.04
N MET A 382 16.18 26.61 -11.20
CA MET A 382 14.84 26.11 -11.45
C MET A 382 14.49 24.92 -10.53
N SER A 383 15.46 24.05 -10.21
CA SER A 383 15.26 22.98 -9.24
C SER A 383 14.75 23.50 -7.89
N LEU A 384 15.38 24.55 -7.34
CA LEU A 384 14.96 25.16 -6.08
C LEU A 384 13.58 25.80 -6.18
N GLN A 385 13.26 26.44 -7.31
CA GLN A 385 11.92 26.99 -7.54
C GLN A 385 10.83 25.89 -7.52
N TYR A 386 11.06 24.75 -8.17
CA TYR A 386 10.10 23.64 -8.12
C TYR A 386 10.00 22.99 -6.73
N HIS A 387 11.08 22.96 -5.93
CA HIS A 387 10.96 22.58 -4.53
C HIS A 387 10.12 23.57 -3.72
N MET A 388 10.21 24.88 -4.00
CA MET A 388 9.36 25.90 -3.38
C MET A 388 7.89 25.70 -3.81
N GLU A 389 7.63 25.44 -5.11
CA GLU A 389 6.27 25.16 -5.59
C GLU A 389 5.67 23.90 -4.94
N ALA A 390 6.45 22.83 -4.76
CA ALA A 390 5.99 21.65 -4.03
C ALA A 390 5.66 21.96 -2.56
N ALA A 391 6.47 22.81 -1.91
CA ALA A 391 6.29 23.19 -0.51
C ALA A 391 5.09 24.13 -0.29
N LYS A 392 4.73 24.99 -1.26
CA LYS A 392 3.57 25.91 -1.19
C LYS A 392 2.23 25.17 -1.06
N ILE A 393 2.11 23.98 -1.66
CA ILE A 393 0.87 23.23 -1.64
C ILE A 393 0.60 22.81 -0.19
N GLN A 394 -0.52 23.29 0.39
CA GLN A 394 -0.92 23.02 1.79
C GLN A 394 -1.51 21.61 1.91
N HIS A 395 -0.66 20.62 1.73
CA HIS A 395 -1.02 19.22 1.91
C HIS A 395 0.15 18.48 2.54
N GLN A 396 -0.07 17.79 3.65
CA GLN A 396 0.97 16.99 4.31
C GLN A 396 1.29 15.76 3.48
N SER A 397 2.49 15.73 2.93
CA SER A 397 3.00 14.58 2.20
C SER A 397 4.50 14.40 2.41
N PHE A 398 5.01 13.21 2.06
CA PHE A 398 6.43 12.96 1.98
C PHE A 398 7.14 13.95 1.03
N PHE A 399 6.52 14.31 -0.09
CA PHE A 399 7.12 15.17 -1.12
C PHE A 399 7.26 16.61 -0.64
N ARG A 400 6.27 17.11 0.11
CA ARG A 400 6.37 18.42 0.77
C ARG A 400 7.51 18.45 1.77
N LYS A 401 7.54 17.48 2.69
CA LYS A 401 8.60 17.36 3.71
C LYS A 401 9.98 17.25 3.07
N ASN A 402 10.13 16.45 2.02
CA ASN A 402 11.38 16.29 1.30
C ASN A 402 11.83 17.62 0.64
N SER A 403 10.90 18.32 -0.01
CA SER A 403 11.20 19.61 -0.65
C SER A 403 11.61 20.68 0.37
N ILE A 404 10.92 20.79 1.50
CA ILE A 404 11.29 21.68 2.61
C ILE A 404 12.69 21.32 3.12
N LYS A 405 12.98 20.05 3.37
CA LYS A 405 14.30 19.58 3.84
C LYS A 405 15.44 19.93 2.87
N VAL A 406 15.18 19.90 1.55
CA VAL A 406 16.17 20.34 0.54
C VAL A 406 16.41 21.85 0.66
N LEU A 407 15.36 22.66 0.76
CA LEU A 407 15.45 24.10 0.89
C LEU A 407 16.18 24.52 2.18
N GLU A 408 15.87 23.87 3.30
CA GLU A 408 16.56 24.09 4.59
C GLU A 408 18.06 23.82 4.49
N LYS A 409 18.45 22.69 3.89
CA LYS A 409 19.87 22.36 3.67
C LYS A 409 20.60 23.41 2.83
N ILE A 410 19.94 24.01 1.83
CA ILE A 410 20.55 25.07 1.02
C ILE A 410 20.65 26.37 1.82
N ARG A 411 19.60 26.74 2.58
CA ARG A 411 19.61 27.86 3.51
C ARG A 411 20.78 27.79 4.50
N ASP A 412 20.92 26.64 5.15
CA ASP A 412 21.89 26.41 6.22
C ASP A 412 23.34 26.40 5.71
N LYS A 413 23.57 25.94 4.48
CA LYS A 413 24.88 26.03 3.83
C LYS A 413 25.30 27.46 3.45
N GLY A 414 24.34 28.37 3.26
CA GLY A 414 24.55 29.78 3.03
C GLY A 414 25.31 30.20 1.75
N ARG A 415 25.64 29.23 0.87
CA ARG A 415 26.54 29.44 -0.30
C ARG A 415 25.80 29.67 -1.61
N HIS A 416 24.49 29.50 -1.67
CA HIS A 416 23.72 29.64 -2.89
C HIS A 416 23.12 31.06 -3.00
N ARG A 417 23.11 31.65 -4.20
CA ARG A 417 22.58 33.00 -4.45
C ARG A 417 21.11 33.19 -4.04
N MET A 418 20.32 32.12 -3.99
CA MET A 418 18.92 32.12 -3.57
C MET A 418 18.72 31.95 -2.05
N CYS A 419 19.77 31.93 -1.23
CA CYS A 419 19.63 31.71 0.23
C CYS A 419 18.73 32.74 0.91
N GLY A 420 18.77 34.01 0.47
CA GLY A 420 17.90 35.08 0.98
C GLY A 420 16.43 34.82 0.65
N GLU A 421 16.13 34.50 -0.61
CA GLU A 421 14.80 34.19 -1.08
C GLU A 421 14.23 32.93 -0.38
N ILE A 422 15.04 31.88 -0.27
CA ILE A 422 14.64 30.64 0.44
C ILE A 422 14.36 30.90 1.91
N ARG A 423 15.17 31.74 2.59
CA ARG A 423 14.93 32.10 4.00
C ARG A 423 13.61 32.83 4.18
N THR A 424 13.32 33.82 3.35
CA THR A 424 12.05 34.55 3.37
C THR A 424 10.89 33.62 3.04
N PHE A 425 11.06 32.75 2.05
CA PHE A 425 10.05 31.78 1.69
C PHE A 425 9.70 30.80 2.84
N LEU A 426 10.72 30.21 3.48
CA LEU A 426 10.51 29.26 4.59
C LEU A 426 9.90 29.92 5.82
N ALA A 427 10.26 31.21 6.10
CA ALA A 427 9.68 31.97 7.21
C ALA A 427 8.18 32.27 7.00
N ASN A 428 7.74 32.41 5.76
CA ASN A 428 6.34 32.69 5.40
C ASN A 428 5.55 31.45 4.95
N LEU A 429 6.15 30.25 5.07
CA LEU A 429 5.49 29.03 4.64
C LEU A 429 4.38 28.68 5.63
N PRO A 430 3.10 28.62 5.21
CA PRO A 430 2.01 28.29 6.10
C PRO A 430 2.17 26.85 6.62
N GLU A 431 1.85 26.68 7.90
CA GLU A 431 1.69 25.33 8.45
C GLU A 431 0.54 24.62 7.72
N PRO A 432 0.65 23.33 7.45
CA PRO A 432 -0.34 22.57 6.71
C PRO A 432 -1.57 22.25 7.54
#